data_7af634b98fa6a4ec110964de09a675d2
#
_entry.id   7af634b98fa6a4ec110964de09a675d2
#
_cell.length_a   1.000
_cell.length_b   1.000
_cell.length_c   1.000
_cell.angle_alpha   90.00
_cell.angle_beta   90.00
_cell.angle_gamma   90.00
#
_symmetry.space_group_name_H-M   'P 1'
#
loop_
_entity.id
_entity.type
_entity.pdbx_description
1 polymer ?
#
loop_
_entity_poly.entity_id
_entity_poly.type
_entity_poly.pdbx_seq_one_letter_code
_entity_poly.pdbx_strand_id
1 'polypeptide(L)'
;VQDPRVLEFRKRVRLETVEGVPVPDVNITVARTDGTREEIAVKDARGTDNRPLTDAEIEAKFKLLASTYAPDCTRAEALIDAVWNLEKNEDASAILAAAVPAA
;
A
#
# COMPACT_ATOMS: atom_id res chain seq x y z
N VAL A 1 -5.59 2.74 -11.14
CA VAL A 1 -6.93 2.12 -10.98
C VAL A 1 -7.75 2.53 -12.19
N GLN A 2 -8.13 1.56 -13.05
CA GLN A 2 -8.90 1.81 -14.28
C GLN A 2 -10.34 1.25 -14.22
N ASP A 3 -10.75 0.71 -13.05
CA ASP A 3 -12.12 0.20 -12.88
C ASP A 3 -13.12 1.38 -12.97
N PRO A 4 -14.05 1.36 -13.94
CA PRO A 4 -15.03 2.44 -14.14
C PRO A 4 -15.88 2.72 -12.90
N ARG A 5 -16.16 1.70 -12.07
CA ARG A 5 -16.94 1.84 -10.84
C ARG A 5 -16.19 2.67 -9.81
N VAL A 6 -14.86 2.45 -9.70
CA VAL A 6 -14.00 3.22 -8.80
C VAL A 6 -13.87 4.66 -9.27
N LEU A 7 -13.72 4.87 -10.58
CA LEU A 7 -13.64 6.20 -11.16
C LEU A 7 -14.94 6.99 -10.94
N GLU A 8 -16.10 6.34 -11.09
CA GLU A 8 -17.40 6.96 -10.84
C GLU A 8 -17.60 7.27 -9.34
N PHE A 9 -17.24 6.35 -8.46
CA PHE A 9 -17.30 6.57 -7.02
C PHE A 9 -16.41 7.73 -6.58
N ARG A 10 -15.20 7.84 -7.14
CA ARG A 10 -14.25 8.93 -6.84
C ARG A 10 -14.83 10.32 -7.06
N LYS A 11 -15.75 10.50 -8.02
CA LYS A 11 -16.42 11.78 -8.28
C LYS A 11 -17.28 12.26 -7.10
N ARG A 12 -17.68 11.37 -6.22
CA ARG A 12 -18.47 11.66 -5.02
C ARG A 12 -17.60 12.00 -3.81
N VAL A 13 -16.30 11.77 -3.90
CA VAL A 13 -15.36 12.07 -2.81
C VAL A 13 -14.95 13.53 -2.89
N ARG A 14 -15.10 14.25 -1.79
CA ARG A 14 -14.62 15.63 -1.63
C ARG A 14 -13.48 15.61 -0.62
N LEU A 15 -12.43 16.34 -0.91
CA LEU A 15 -11.31 16.56 -0.01
C LEU A 15 -11.39 17.99 0.51
N GLU A 16 -11.40 18.13 1.83
CA GLU A 16 -11.42 19.40 2.51
C GLU A 16 -10.19 19.50 3.43
N THR A 17 -9.49 20.60 3.34
CA THR A 17 -8.37 20.86 4.24
C THR A 17 -8.91 21.54 5.49
N VAL A 18 -8.64 20.97 6.66
CA VAL A 18 -9.07 21.51 7.95
C VAL A 18 -7.82 21.92 8.73
N GLU A 19 -7.78 23.18 9.17
CA GLU A 19 -6.70 23.66 10.04
C GLU A 19 -6.77 22.97 11.40
N GLY A 20 -5.60 22.67 11.98
CA GLY A 20 -5.48 22.08 13.31
C GLY A 20 -5.64 20.56 13.37
N VAL A 21 -5.85 19.88 12.23
CA VAL A 21 -5.77 18.41 12.17
C VAL A 21 -4.32 18.01 11.95
N PRO A 22 -3.70 17.27 12.87
CA PRO A 22 -2.32 16.81 12.70
C PRO A 22 -2.18 15.89 11.47
N VAL A 23 -1.09 15.99 10.78
CA VAL A 23 -0.68 14.98 9.78
C VAL A 23 -0.06 13.81 10.57
N PRO A 24 -0.50 12.56 10.39
CA PRO A 24 -1.28 12.00 9.28
C PRO A 24 -2.78 11.69 9.59
N ASP A 25 -3.42 12.49 10.43
CA ASP A 25 -4.81 12.23 10.83
C ASP A 25 -5.80 12.59 9.72
N VAL A 26 -6.88 11.83 9.61
CA VAL A 26 -7.95 12.04 8.64
C VAL A 26 -9.31 11.82 9.29
N ASN A 27 -10.23 12.76 9.08
CA ASN A 27 -11.64 12.59 9.40
C ASN A 27 -12.42 12.29 8.11
N ILE A 28 -13.20 11.22 8.13
CA ILE A 28 -13.98 10.77 6.98
C ILE A 28 -15.46 10.83 7.37
N THR A 29 -16.25 11.54 6.58
CA THR A 29 -17.71 11.52 6.71
C THR A 29 -18.30 10.77 5.51
N VAL A 30 -19.04 9.71 5.76
CA VAL A 30 -19.76 8.95 4.75
C VAL A 30 -21.25 9.26 4.85
N ALA A 31 -21.80 9.92 3.82
CA ALA A 31 -23.24 10.12 3.67
C ALA A 31 -23.81 9.01 2.78
N ARG A 32 -24.74 8.22 3.30
CA ARG A 32 -25.40 7.14 2.57
C ARG A 32 -26.66 7.63 1.87
N THR A 33 -27.12 6.88 0.89
CA THR A 33 -28.33 7.19 0.11
C THR A 33 -29.62 7.12 0.90
N ASP A 34 -29.61 6.41 2.03
CA ASP A 34 -30.72 6.34 2.99
C ASP A 34 -30.79 7.54 3.95
N GLY A 35 -29.88 8.51 3.80
CA GLY A 35 -29.79 9.72 4.63
C GLY A 35 -28.96 9.53 5.90
N THR A 36 -28.48 8.35 6.20
CA THR A 36 -27.60 8.12 7.35
C THR A 36 -26.19 8.69 7.10
N ARG A 37 -25.55 9.12 8.19
CA ARG A 37 -24.16 9.60 8.18
C ARG A 37 -23.33 8.80 9.15
N GLU A 38 -22.12 8.51 8.74
CA GLU A 38 -21.12 7.83 9.55
C GLU A 38 -19.84 8.68 9.54
N GLU A 39 -19.29 8.93 10.72
CA GLU A 39 -18.05 9.67 10.89
C GLU A 39 -16.98 8.73 11.42
N ILE A 40 -15.83 8.74 10.75
CA ILE A 40 -14.69 7.90 11.07
C ILE A 40 -13.48 8.80 11.23
N ALA A 41 -12.91 8.82 12.43
CA ALA A 41 -11.62 9.46 12.67
C ALA A 41 -10.51 8.42 12.56
N VAL A 42 -9.62 8.61 11.62
CA VAL A 42 -8.40 7.79 11.47
C VAL A 42 -7.25 8.60 12.03
N LYS A 43 -6.73 8.16 13.15
CA LYS A 43 -5.49 8.65 13.72
C LYS A 43 -4.36 7.76 13.24
N ASP A 44 -3.30 8.36 12.81
CA ASP A 44 -2.13 7.66 12.27
C ASP A 44 -2.42 6.77 11.07
N ALA A 45 -1.95 7.14 9.92
CA ALA A 45 -2.04 6.32 8.71
C ALA A 45 -1.35 4.97 8.92
N ARG A 46 -1.85 3.93 8.25
CA ARG A 46 -1.20 2.61 8.27
C ARG A 46 0.20 2.71 7.66
N GLY A 47 1.22 2.20 8.37
CA GLY A 47 2.62 2.26 7.97
C GLY A 47 3.40 3.43 8.58
N THR A 48 2.83 4.14 9.54
CA THR A 48 3.55 5.09 10.39
C THR A 48 4.21 4.36 11.57
N ASP A 49 5.06 5.05 12.31
CA ASP A 49 5.72 4.55 13.53
C ASP A 49 4.72 4.12 14.61
N ASN A 50 3.58 4.81 14.73
CA ASN A 50 2.52 4.45 15.67
C ASN A 50 1.62 3.31 15.17
N ARG A 51 1.61 3.04 13.87
CA ARG A 51 0.83 1.96 13.22
C ARG A 51 1.66 1.25 12.16
N PRO A 52 2.75 0.58 12.55
CA PRO A 52 3.64 -0.08 11.60
C PRO A 52 2.91 -1.19 10.81
N LEU A 53 3.39 -1.44 9.62
CA LEU A 53 3.01 -2.62 8.87
C LEU A 53 3.73 -3.84 9.46
N THR A 54 3.04 -4.96 9.49
CA THR A 54 3.69 -6.26 9.74
C THR A 54 4.50 -6.69 8.51
N ASP A 55 5.46 -7.57 8.70
CA ASP A 55 6.26 -8.14 7.60
C ASP A 55 5.35 -8.75 6.52
N ALA A 56 4.33 -9.50 6.92
CA ALA A 56 3.37 -10.09 5.99
C ALA A 56 2.59 -9.04 5.17
N GLU A 57 2.28 -7.87 5.75
CA GLU A 57 1.62 -6.77 5.03
C GLU A 57 2.57 -6.08 4.06
N ILE A 58 3.84 -5.94 4.43
CA ILE A 58 4.89 -5.40 3.55
C ILE A 58 5.07 -6.33 2.35
N GLU A 59 5.20 -7.63 2.59
CA GLU A 59 5.32 -8.63 1.52
C GLU A 59 4.08 -8.66 0.61
N ALA A 60 2.88 -8.64 1.19
CA ALA A 60 1.64 -8.62 0.42
C ALA A 60 1.54 -7.38 -0.47
N LYS A 61 1.93 -6.21 0.05
CA LYS A 61 1.98 -4.97 -0.72
C LYS A 61 3.02 -5.06 -1.85
N PHE A 62 4.20 -5.60 -1.56
CA PHE A 62 5.22 -5.79 -2.57
C PHE A 62 4.75 -6.73 -3.68
N LYS A 63 4.19 -7.89 -3.34
CA LYS A 63 3.64 -8.87 -4.30
C LYS A 63 2.55 -8.24 -5.18
N LEU A 64 1.65 -7.45 -4.58
CA LEU A 64 0.61 -6.74 -5.32
C LEU A 64 1.19 -5.74 -6.33
N LEU A 65 2.20 -4.98 -5.95
CA LEU A 65 2.85 -4.02 -6.85
C LEU A 65 3.67 -4.73 -7.92
N ALA A 66 4.43 -5.74 -7.56
CA ALA A 66 5.24 -6.52 -8.49
C ALA A 66 4.38 -7.20 -9.56
N SER A 67 3.21 -7.74 -9.21
CA SER A 67 2.29 -8.38 -10.16
C SER A 67 1.78 -7.44 -11.26
N THR A 68 1.86 -6.13 -11.05
CA THR A 68 1.49 -5.12 -12.06
C THR A 68 2.51 -5.05 -13.20
N TYR A 69 3.78 -5.34 -12.91
CA TYR A 69 4.90 -5.25 -13.86
C TYR A 69 5.39 -6.61 -14.33
N ALA A 70 5.26 -7.62 -13.48
CA ALA A 70 5.69 -8.99 -13.75
C ALA A 70 4.61 -9.96 -13.22
N PRO A 71 3.68 -10.42 -14.08
CA PRO A 71 2.61 -11.34 -13.67
C PRO A 71 3.13 -12.68 -13.14
N ASP A 72 4.35 -13.07 -13.50
CA ASP A 72 5.04 -14.23 -12.96
C ASP A 72 5.70 -13.88 -11.62
N CYS A 73 4.99 -14.19 -10.53
CA CYS A 73 5.39 -13.82 -9.17
C CYS A 73 6.57 -14.64 -8.60
N THR A 74 7.14 -15.59 -9.34
CA THR A 74 8.24 -16.44 -8.82
C THR A 74 9.47 -15.62 -8.42
N ARG A 75 9.76 -14.56 -9.16
CA ARG A 75 10.85 -13.63 -8.83
C ARG A 75 10.55 -12.73 -7.63
N ALA A 76 9.29 -12.38 -7.41
CA ALA A 76 8.90 -11.56 -6.26
C ALA A 76 9.20 -12.30 -4.95
N GLU A 77 8.95 -13.60 -4.89
CA GLU A 77 9.28 -14.41 -3.71
C GLU A 77 10.78 -14.54 -3.50
N ALA A 78 11.53 -14.81 -4.57
CA ALA A 78 12.98 -14.87 -4.51
C ALA A 78 13.60 -13.52 -4.05
N LEU A 79 13.03 -12.41 -4.46
CA LEU A 79 13.49 -11.09 -4.03
C LEU A 79 13.16 -10.82 -2.57
N ILE A 80 11.98 -11.22 -2.09
CA ILE A 80 11.60 -11.13 -0.68
C ILE A 80 12.59 -11.94 0.16
N ASP A 81 12.85 -13.20 -0.22
CA ASP A 81 13.78 -14.07 0.49
C ASP A 81 15.21 -13.48 0.51
N ALA A 82 15.66 -12.92 -0.60
CA ALA A 82 16.98 -12.30 -0.70
C ALA A 82 17.10 -11.07 0.20
N VAL A 83 16.05 -10.25 0.30
CA VAL A 83 16.02 -9.06 1.16
C VAL A 83 15.98 -9.44 2.62
N TRP A 84 15.11 -10.38 3.03
CA TRP A 84 15.03 -10.84 4.42
C TRP A 84 16.28 -11.59 4.91
N ASN A 85 17.07 -12.13 4.00
CA ASN A 85 18.33 -12.79 4.32
C ASN A 85 19.57 -11.95 3.98
N LEU A 86 19.40 -10.63 3.76
CA LEU A 86 20.49 -9.74 3.35
C LEU A 86 21.73 -9.86 4.23
N GLU A 87 21.54 -9.97 5.54
CA GLU A 87 22.66 -10.10 6.52
C GLU A 87 23.45 -11.40 6.36
N LYS A 88 22.86 -12.42 5.71
CA LYS A 88 23.50 -13.73 5.48
C LYS A 88 24.10 -13.84 4.08
N ASN A 89 23.81 -12.90 3.21
CA ASN A 89 24.30 -12.91 1.84
C ASN A 89 25.69 -12.28 1.77
N GLU A 90 26.64 -13.03 1.27
CA GLU A 90 28.01 -12.55 1.04
C GLU A 90 28.08 -11.53 -0.10
N ASP A 91 27.10 -11.55 -1.04
CA ASP A 91 27.03 -10.69 -2.20
C ASP A 91 25.64 -10.08 -2.38
N ALA A 92 25.54 -8.78 -2.13
CA ALA A 92 24.30 -8.01 -2.31
C ALA A 92 23.89 -7.86 -3.79
N SER A 93 24.77 -8.14 -4.76
CA SER A 93 24.45 -8.07 -6.18
C SER A 93 23.37 -9.09 -6.59
N ALA A 94 23.22 -10.18 -5.84
CA ALA A 94 22.16 -11.15 -6.03
C ALA A 94 20.74 -10.54 -5.92
N ILE A 95 20.57 -9.54 -5.05
CA ILE A 95 19.29 -8.80 -4.91
C ILE A 95 19.01 -8.01 -6.19
N LEU A 96 20.01 -7.33 -6.71
CA LEU A 96 19.87 -6.58 -7.97
C LEU A 96 19.53 -7.49 -9.14
N ALA A 97 20.19 -8.66 -9.23
CA ALA A 97 19.90 -9.65 -10.25
C ALA A 97 18.47 -10.20 -10.16
N ALA A 98 17.96 -10.41 -8.95
CA ALA A 98 16.57 -10.84 -8.70
C ALA A 98 15.54 -9.73 -9.03
N ALA A 99 15.94 -8.45 -8.93
CA ALA A 99 15.06 -7.31 -9.20
C ALA A 99 14.88 -7.01 -10.70
N VAL A 100 15.78 -7.50 -11.58
CA VAL A 100 15.69 -7.26 -13.04
C VAL A 100 14.59 -8.15 -13.65
N PRO A 101 13.61 -7.58 -14.39
CA PRO A 101 12.61 -8.37 -15.09
C PRO A 101 13.24 -9.36 -16.05
N ALA A 102 12.61 -10.51 -16.28
CA ALA A 102 13.00 -11.40 -17.37
C ALA A 102 12.76 -10.68 -18.69
N ALA A 103 13.75 -10.74 -19.58
CA ALA A 103 13.63 -10.23 -20.94
C ALA A 103 12.62 -11.04 -21.74
#